data_ce4197e1d386288045ab2e7d99f3beac
#
_entry.id   ce4197e1d386288045ab2e7d99f3beac
#
_cell.length_a   1.000
_cell.length_b   1.000
_cell.length_c   1.000
_cell.angle_alpha   90.00
_cell.angle_beta   90.00
_cell.angle_gamma   90.00
#
_symmetry.space_group_name_H-M   'P 1'
#
loop_
_entity.id
_entity.type
_entity.pdbx_description
1 polymer ?
#
loop_
_entity_poly.entity_id
_entity_poly.type
_entity_poly.pdbx_seq_one_letter_code
_entity_poly.pdbx_strand_id
1 'polypeptide(L)'
;MPYQPKFDLDLKFGQQGEEWLRTLLGDQYKCQHCGEEQGLKVEVKRERDMWHETRNLFFEFEWNGKPSGFKATQADWWVHILTLRGQNMGALLLPVPRLREELRKLVAEKKARVTAGGDQHKARGVLLPLGFIWRLYL
;
A
#
# COMPACT_ATOMS: atom_id res chain seq x y z
N MET A 1 -19.28 19.07 -15.91
CA MET A 1 -18.48 17.84 -15.87
C MET A 1 -19.35 16.70 -15.31
N PRO A 2 -19.34 15.55 -15.94
CA PRO A 2 -20.05 14.42 -15.35
C PRO A 2 -19.43 14.08 -14.00
N TYR A 3 -20.28 13.80 -13.04
CA TYR A 3 -19.86 13.33 -11.73
C TYR A 3 -19.11 12.01 -11.90
N GLN A 4 -17.88 11.96 -11.44
CA GLN A 4 -17.10 10.74 -11.41
C GLN A 4 -17.00 10.28 -9.96
N PRO A 5 -17.56 9.10 -9.62
CA PRO A 5 -17.46 8.60 -8.27
C PRO A 5 -15.99 8.46 -7.84
N LYS A 6 -15.71 8.82 -6.60
CA LYS A 6 -14.34 8.74 -6.09
C LYS A 6 -13.78 7.31 -6.13
N PHE A 7 -14.67 6.33 -6.00
CA PHE A 7 -14.29 4.91 -6.14
C PHE A 7 -13.62 4.64 -7.50
N ASP A 8 -14.18 5.18 -8.60
CA ASP A 8 -13.60 4.98 -9.93
C ASP A 8 -12.23 5.63 -10.05
N LEU A 9 -12.06 6.82 -9.44
CA LEU A 9 -10.77 7.51 -9.41
C LEU A 9 -9.74 6.73 -8.60
N ASP A 10 -10.15 6.16 -7.48
CA ASP A 10 -9.28 5.36 -6.62
C ASP A 10 -8.87 4.05 -7.30
N LEU A 11 -9.80 3.40 -7.99
CA LEU A 11 -9.52 2.20 -8.78
C LEU A 11 -8.51 2.50 -9.90
N LYS A 12 -8.74 3.58 -10.65
CA LYS A 12 -7.84 4.00 -11.72
C LYS A 12 -6.45 4.33 -11.20
N PHE A 13 -6.37 5.01 -10.06
CA PHE A 13 -5.10 5.34 -9.40
C PHE A 13 -4.32 4.07 -9.07
N GLY A 14 -4.97 3.06 -8.50
CA GLY A 14 -4.35 1.77 -8.19
C GLY A 14 -3.90 1.02 -9.44
N GLN A 15 -4.74 0.98 -10.47
CA GLN A 15 -4.42 0.31 -11.73
C GLN A 15 -3.20 0.92 -12.42
N GLN A 16 -3.03 2.24 -12.36
CA GLN A 16 -1.85 2.91 -12.89
C GLN A 16 -0.57 2.45 -12.20
N GLY A 17 -0.63 2.21 -10.89
CA GLY A 17 0.50 1.67 -10.15
C GLY A 17 0.85 0.25 -10.55
N GLU A 18 -0.15 -0.61 -10.74
CA GLU A 18 0.04 -1.98 -11.18
C GLU A 18 0.63 -2.05 -12.59
N GLU A 19 0.15 -1.22 -13.51
CA GLU A 19 0.70 -1.14 -14.86
C GLU A 19 2.15 -0.69 -14.87
N TRP A 20 2.48 0.32 -14.07
CA TRP A 20 3.85 0.80 -13.93
C TRP A 20 4.77 -0.31 -13.42
N LEU A 21 4.35 -1.04 -12.40
CA LEU A 21 5.12 -2.14 -11.83
C LEU A 21 5.32 -3.27 -12.85
N ARG A 22 4.26 -3.60 -13.60
CA ARG A 22 4.35 -4.62 -14.65
C ARG A 22 5.38 -4.26 -15.72
N THR A 23 5.48 -2.98 -16.07
CA THR A 23 6.49 -2.49 -17.00
C THR A 23 7.90 -2.72 -16.46
N LEU A 24 8.11 -2.57 -15.15
CA LEU A 24 9.42 -2.76 -14.54
C LEU A 24 9.80 -4.23 -14.36
N LEU A 25 8.85 -5.08 -13.99
CA LEU A 25 9.11 -6.47 -13.61
C LEU A 25 8.90 -7.46 -14.75
N GLY A 26 8.25 -7.03 -15.84
CA GLY A 26 7.99 -7.89 -16.99
C GLY A 26 7.13 -9.10 -16.64
N ASP A 27 7.42 -10.23 -17.31
CA ASP A 27 6.61 -11.44 -17.20
C ASP A 27 6.72 -12.14 -15.83
N GLN A 28 7.64 -11.72 -14.99
CA GLN A 28 7.78 -12.29 -13.65
C GLN A 28 6.76 -11.73 -12.66
N TYR A 29 6.11 -10.62 -13.01
CA TYR A 29 5.09 -10.02 -12.18
C TYR A 29 3.77 -10.77 -12.32
N LYS A 30 3.21 -11.15 -11.18
CA LYS A 30 1.87 -11.74 -11.07
C LYS A 30 1.06 -10.97 -10.07
N CYS A 31 0.01 -10.34 -10.54
CA CYS A 31 -0.94 -9.63 -9.70
C CYS A 31 -1.73 -10.61 -8.82
N GLN A 32 -1.88 -10.30 -7.55
CA GLN A 32 -2.66 -11.14 -6.62
C GLN A 32 -4.09 -11.38 -7.11
N HIS A 33 -4.67 -10.41 -7.80
CA HIS A 33 -6.05 -10.47 -8.29
C HIS A 33 -6.20 -11.10 -9.67
N CYS A 34 -5.11 -11.47 -10.31
CA CYS A 34 -5.12 -12.02 -11.67
C CYS A 34 -5.28 -13.53 -11.73
N GLY A 35 -5.38 -14.21 -10.59
CA GLY A 35 -5.70 -15.63 -10.50
C GLY A 35 -4.65 -16.60 -11.04
N GLU A 36 -3.43 -16.17 -11.22
CA GLU A 36 -2.37 -17.01 -11.70
C GLU A 36 -1.53 -17.62 -10.57
N GLU A 37 -1.24 -18.90 -10.66
CA GLU A 37 -0.60 -19.66 -9.59
C GLU A 37 0.92 -19.62 -9.60
N GLN A 38 1.54 -19.19 -10.70
CA GLN A 38 2.99 -19.21 -10.86
C GLN A 38 3.55 -17.80 -10.96
N GLY A 39 4.70 -17.59 -10.30
CA GLY A 39 5.40 -16.33 -10.30
C GLY A 39 5.32 -15.59 -8.98
N LEU A 40 5.72 -14.34 -9.00
CA LEU A 40 5.80 -13.49 -7.82
C LEU A 40 4.39 -12.97 -7.45
N LYS A 41 3.92 -13.34 -6.26
CA LYS A 41 2.63 -12.83 -5.74
C LYS A 41 2.85 -11.50 -5.05
N VAL A 42 2.32 -10.45 -5.63
CA VAL A 42 2.57 -9.08 -5.19
C VAL A 42 1.25 -8.35 -4.94
N GLU A 43 1.17 -7.68 -3.81
CA GLU A 43 0.14 -6.68 -3.54
C GLU A 43 0.73 -5.32 -3.81
N VAL A 44 0.07 -4.54 -4.65
CA VAL A 44 0.54 -3.21 -5.04
C VAL A 44 -0.35 -2.15 -4.41
N LYS A 45 0.25 -1.23 -3.71
CA LYS A 45 -0.41 -0.04 -3.17
C LYS A 45 0.32 1.20 -3.64
N ARG A 46 -0.46 2.21 -3.96
CA ARG A 46 0.05 3.48 -4.44
C ARG A 46 -0.29 4.55 -3.42
N GLU A 47 0.75 5.11 -2.80
CA GLU A 47 0.59 6.17 -1.79
C GLU A 47 0.29 7.49 -2.50
N ARG A 48 -0.66 8.25 -1.95
CA ARG A 48 -0.98 9.57 -2.47
C ARG A 48 0.05 10.59 -2.03
N ASP A 49 0.10 11.73 -2.74
CA ASP A 49 1.10 12.79 -2.58
C ASP A 49 1.27 13.32 -1.14
N MET A 50 0.28 13.16 -0.29
CA MET A 50 0.32 13.64 1.09
C MET A 50 1.52 13.14 1.89
N TRP A 51 2.08 11.98 1.55
CA TRP A 51 3.24 11.42 2.24
C TRP A 51 4.44 12.37 2.23
N HIS A 52 4.58 13.13 1.15
CA HIS A 52 5.70 14.06 0.98
C HIS A 52 5.61 15.23 1.98
N GLU A 53 4.39 15.70 2.24
CA GLU A 53 4.16 16.81 3.17
C GLU A 53 4.12 16.34 4.62
N THR A 54 3.39 15.26 4.89
CA THR A 54 3.19 14.77 6.25
C THR A 54 4.37 13.98 6.78
N ARG A 55 5.22 13.46 5.89
CA ARG A 55 6.32 12.57 6.22
C ARG A 55 5.86 11.25 6.83
N ASN A 56 4.67 10.81 6.45
CA ASN A 56 4.08 9.54 6.92
C ASN A 56 3.60 8.72 5.75
N LEU A 57 3.70 7.39 5.89
CA LEU A 57 3.08 6.43 4.99
C LEU A 57 1.89 5.77 5.67
N PHE A 58 0.88 5.42 4.89
CA PHE A 58 -0.34 4.78 5.38
C PHE A 58 -0.44 3.35 4.88
N PHE A 59 -0.48 2.40 5.81
CA PHE A 59 -0.61 0.98 5.51
C PHE A 59 -1.97 0.49 5.98
N GLU A 60 -2.91 0.32 5.05
CA GLU A 60 -4.26 -0.11 5.36
C GLU A 60 -4.31 -1.56 5.85
N PHE A 61 -5.13 -1.84 6.87
CA PHE A 61 -5.39 -3.20 7.33
C PHE A 61 -6.88 -3.51 7.50
N GLU A 62 -7.76 -2.53 7.36
CA GLU A 62 -9.20 -2.71 7.51
C GLU A 62 -9.94 -1.75 6.60
N TRP A 63 -11.00 -2.24 5.99
CA TRP A 63 -11.92 -1.44 5.20
C TRP A 63 -13.34 -1.78 5.59
N ASN A 64 -14.12 -0.76 5.98
CA ASN A 64 -15.53 -0.91 6.35
C ASN A 64 -15.78 -2.04 7.35
N GLY A 65 -14.92 -2.15 8.36
CA GLY A 65 -15.00 -3.16 9.42
C GLY A 65 -14.49 -4.54 9.05
N LYS A 66 -13.96 -4.73 7.84
CA LYS A 66 -13.44 -6.02 7.37
C LYS A 66 -11.94 -5.97 7.16
N PRO A 67 -11.21 -7.07 7.40
CA PRO A 67 -9.79 -7.13 7.11
C PRO A 67 -9.50 -6.77 5.65
N SER A 68 -8.48 -5.95 5.45
CA SER A 68 -8.04 -5.51 4.13
C SER A 68 -6.53 -5.27 4.14
N GLY A 69 -5.99 -4.75 3.04
CA GLY A 69 -4.60 -4.36 2.94
C GLY A 69 -3.64 -5.43 3.43
N PHE A 70 -2.65 -5.05 4.24
CA PHE A 70 -1.61 -5.99 4.67
C PHE A 70 -2.09 -7.08 5.62
N LYS A 71 -3.25 -6.89 6.24
CA LYS A 71 -3.83 -7.91 7.13
C LYS A 71 -4.49 -9.04 6.33
N ALA A 72 -5.12 -8.72 5.21
CA ALA A 72 -5.90 -9.66 4.40
C ALA A 72 -5.12 -10.26 3.23
N THR A 73 -4.10 -9.59 2.73
CA THR A 73 -3.40 -10.02 1.53
C THR A 73 -2.79 -11.42 1.67
N GLN A 74 -2.86 -12.20 0.61
CA GLN A 74 -2.20 -13.49 0.48
C GLN A 74 -0.90 -13.38 -0.35
N ALA A 75 -0.51 -12.18 -0.72
CA ALA A 75 0.72 -11.95 -1.45
C ALA A 75 1.95 -12.21 -0.57
N ASP A 76 3.05 -12.55 -1.21
CA ASP A 76 4.34 -12.72 -0.54
C ASP A 76 5.07 -11.39 -0.39
N TRP A 77 4.85 -10.49 -1.34
CA TRP A 77 5.49 -9.19 -1.41
C TRP A 77 4.47 -8.06 -1.46
N TRP A 78 4.80 -6.99 -0.79
CA TRP A 78 4.06 -5.73 -0.81
C TRP A 78 4.90 -4.70 -1.53
N VAL A 79 4.34 -4.06 -2.55
CA VAL A 79 4.98 -2.96 -3.26
C VAL A 79 4.22 -1.69 -2.96
N HIS A 80 4.88 -0.78 -2.28
CA HIS A 80 4.32 0.50 -1.87
C HIS A 80 4.90 1.61 -2.74
N ILE A 81 4.13 2.05 -3.71
CA ILE A 81 4.56 3.05 -4.70
C ILE A 81 4.36 4.44 -4.12
N LEU A 82 5.40 5.26 -4.19
CA LEU A 82 5.36 6.65 -3.76
C LEU A 82 5.11 7.54 -4.96
N THR A 83 4.07 8.38 -4.87
CA THR A 83 3.73 9.32 -5.93
C THR A 83 4.05 10.74 -5.52
N LEU A 84 4.35 11.57 -6.49
CA LEU A 84 4.49 13.01 -6.30
C LEU A 84 3.93 13.70 -7.55
N ARG A 85 3.01 14.62 -7.34
CA ARG A 85 2.29 15.31 -8.44
C ARG A 85 1.65 14.31 -9.40
N GLY A 86 1.09 13.23 -8.85
CA GLY A 86 0.42 12.19 -9.61
C GLY A 86 1.34 11.23 -10.35
N GLN A 87 2.66 11.38 -10.24
CA GLN A 87 3.64 10.54 -10.90
C GLN A 87 4.28 9.55 -9.94
N ASN A 88 4.60 8.36 -10.44
CA ASN A 88 5.31 7.36 -9.65
C ASN A 88 6.78 7.74 -9.53
N MET A 89 7.23 7.96 -8.30
CA MET A 89 8.61 8.41 -8.02
C MET A 89 9.52 7.27 -7.61
N GLY A 90 8.96 6.20 -7.07
CA GLY A 90 9.72 5.06 -6.61
C GLY A 90 8.81 4.12 -5.84
N ALA A 91 9.36 3.02 -5.35
CA ALA A 91 8.59 2.02 -4.62
C ALA A 91 9.43 1.35 -3.53
N LEU A 92 8.73 0.97 -2.45
CA LEU A 92 9.27 0.12 -1.40
C LEU A 92 8.81 -1.31 -1.68
N LEU A 93 9.74 -2.26 -1.74
CA LEU A 93 9.43 -3.67 -1.84
C LEU A 93 9.63 -4.31 -0.47
N LEU A 94 8.57 -4.90 0.08
CA LEU A 94 8.56 -5.38 1.46
C LEU A 94 8.00 -6.80 1.52
N PRO A 95 8.70 -7.74 2.18
CA PRO A 95 8.10 -9.05 2.45
C PRO A 95 6.89 -8.88 3.36
N VAL A 96 5.76 -9.47 2.97
CA VAL A 96 4.50 -9.30 3.72
C VAL A 96 4.60 -9.79 5.17
N PRO A 97 5.18 -10.97 5.47
CA PRO A 97 5.29 -11.41 6.87
C PRO A 97 6.07 -10.42 7.73
N ARG A 98 7.14 -9.85 7.19
CA ARG A 98 7.93 -8.86 7.91
C ARG A 98 7.18 -7.55 8.08
N LEU A 99 6.47 -7.10 7.05
CA LEU A 99 5.65 -5.90 7.12
C LEU A 99 4.63 -5.99 8.26
N ARG A 100 3.92 -7.12 8.33
CA ARG A 100 2.94 -7.38 9.39
C ARG A 100 3.57 -7.32 10.78
N GLU A 101 4.67 -8.00 10.95
CA GLU A 101 5.34 -8.10 12.26
C GLU A 101 5.90 -6.75 12.71
N GLU A 102 6.61 -6.06 11.84
CA GLU A 102 7.25 -4.80 12.22
C GLU A 102 6.24 -3.67 12.43
N LEU A 103 5.18 -3.59 11.62
CA LEU A 103 4.13 -2.61 11.86
C LEU A 103 3.46 -2.83 13.22
N ARG A 104 3.19 -4.09 13.58
CA ARG A 104 2.64 -4.43 14.89
C ARG A 104 3.56 -3.97 16.02
N LYS A 105 4.86 -4.25 15.91
CA LYS A 105 5.86 -3.83 16.90
C LYS A 105 5.95 -2.31 17.02
N LEU A 106 5.98 -1.61 15.90
CA LEU A 106 6.08 -0.16 15.88
C LEU A 106 4.88 0.51 16.54
N VAL A 107 3.69 -0.04 16.33
CA VAL A 107 2.48 0.45 17.01
C VAL A 107 2.58 0.18 18.52
N ALA A 108 3.01 -1.02 18.92
CA ALA A 108 3.19 -1.34 20.33
C ALA A 108 4.24 -0.44 21.01
N GLU A 109 5.27 -0.05 20.30
CA GLU A 109 6.32 0.86 20.78
C GLU A 109 5.91 2.34 20.70
N LYS A 110 4.72 2.65 20.20
CA LYS A 110 4.21 4.01 19.99
C LYS A 110 5.04 4.83 19.00
N LYS A 111 5.74 4.17 18.09
CA LYS A 111 6.51 4.79 17.00
C LYS A 111 5.67 4.94 15.72
N ALA A 112 4.62 4.16 15.59
CA ALA A 112 3.59 4.29 14.58
C ALA A 112 2.24 4.29 15.29
N ARG A 113 1.19 4.74 14.60
CA ARG A 113 -0.15 4.80 15.20
C ARG A 113 -1.21 4.27 14.26
N VAL A 114 -2.26 3.70 14.83
CA VAL A 114 -3.46 3.33 14.08
C VAL A 114 -4.32 4.56 13.90
N THR A 115 -4.79 4.78 12.69
CA THR A 115 -5.65 5.92 12.37
C THR A 115 -6.68 5.53 11.31
N ALA A 116 -7.75 6.33 11.22
CA ALA A 116 -8.70 6.23 10.12
C ALA A 116 -8.16 7.01 8.92
N GLY A 117 -8.45 6.52 7.73
CA GLY A 117 -8.03 7.16 6.48
C GLY A 117 -9.04 6.91 5.37
N GLY A 118 -8.71 7.40 4.18
CA GLY A 118 -9.56 7.26 3.03
C GLY A 118 -10.84 8.06 3.11
N ASP A 119 -11.75 7.78 2.18
CA ASP A 119 -13.04 8.43 2.09
C ASP A 119 -13.96 8.04 3.24
N GLN A 120 -14.63 9.05 3.84
CA GLN A 120 -15.58 8.85 4.92
C GLN A 120 -14.98 8.08 6.11
N HIS A 121 -13.66 8.06 6.23
CA HIS A 121 -12.94 7.36 7.30
C HIS A 121 -13.28 5.87 7.40
N LYS A 122 -13.60 5.21 6.28
CA LYS A 122 -13.93 3.78 6.25
C LYS A 122 -12.69 2.89 6.35
N ALA A 123 -11.54 3.39 5.95
CA ALA A 123 -10.28 2.66 6.07
C ALA A 123 -9.66 2.87 7.44
N ARG A 124 -9.05 1.82 7.97
CA ARG A 124 -8.14 1.92 9.12
C ARG A 124 -6.79 1.36 8.72
N GLY A 125 -5.76 1.99 9.20
CA GLY A 125 -4.40 1.59 8.87
C GLY A 125 -3.39 2.10 9.85
N VAL A 126 -2.15 1.71 9.62
CA VAL A 126 -1.00 2.15 10.39
C VAL A 126 -0.38 3.34 9.67
N LEU A 127 -0.27 4.45 10.38
CA LEU A 127 0.44 5.63 9.90
C LEU A 127 1.88 5.54 10.41
N LEU A 128 2.81 5.36 9.48
CA LEU A 128 4.22 5.15 9.76
C LEU A 128 5.04 6.38 9.39
N PRO A 129 5.72 7.02 10.37
CA PRO A 129 6.65 8.10 10.04
C PRO A 129 7.80 7.58 9.18
N LEU A 130 8.21 8.37 8.18
CA LEU A 130 9.28 7.99 7.24
C LEU A 130 10.59 7.63 7.95
N GLY A 131 10.87 8.24 9.09
CA GLY A 131 12.08 7.94 9.86
C GLY A 131 12.19 6.51 10.37
N PHE A 132 11.09 5.74 10.35
CA PHE A 132 11.09 4.35 10.81
C PHE A 132 10.97 3.32 9.68
N ILE A 133 11.01 3.74 8.43
CA ILE A 133 10.93 2.82 7.27
C ILE A 133 12.01 1.75 7.33
N TRP A 134 13.19 2.09 7.80
CA TRP A 134 14.32 1.14 7.88
C TRP A 134 14.00 -0.11 8.70
N ARG A 135 13.08 -0.02 9.66
CA ARG A 135 12.63 -1.15 10.46
C ARG A 135 11.95 -2.23 9.63
N LEU A 136 11.37 -1.85 8.49
CA LEU A 136 10.69 -2.79 7.61
C LEU A 136 11.67 -3.67 6.81
N TYR A 137 12.94 -3.31 6.78
CA TYR A 137 13.99 -4.00 6.02
C TYR A 137 14.99 -4.76 6.86
N LEU A 138 15.02 -4.54 8.15
CA LEU A 138 15.97 -5.19 9.07
C LEU A 138 15.37 -6.41 9.82
#